data_cb566f0b16520e1d306b3c599b5d2d0c
#
_entry.id   cb566f0b16520e1d306b3c599b5d2d0c
#
_cell.length_a   1.000
_cell.length_b   1.000
_cell.length_c   1.000
_cell.angle_alpha   90.00
_cell.angle_beta   90.00
_cell.angle_gamma   90.00
#
_symmetry.space_group_name_H-M   'P 1'
#
loop_
_entity.id
_entity.type
_entity.pdbx_description
1 polymer ?
#
loop_
_entity_poly.entity_id
_entity_poly.type
_entity_poly.pdbx_seq_one_letter_code
_entity_poly.pdbx_strand_id
1 'polypeptide(L)'
;MAKKSRSRKTKYKKRNPAAALLDGLLTLLDHVLEGFAAAVVAVLRGIGWLTAMVLRGLLWLVKRLLWLLAWPLGRLRRLMTGRRNRAQRCLRLTGFEFEEYMAQVLRDNGFRHVEVTVECGDQGVDILAVRGGKTYAIQCKNYAGAVGNAAVQEAYAGAEYYGCDVPAVVCPTMFTASARELAESTGVELWDGERLSHMMRVSGRRPHHDPRRNDEL
;
A
#
# COMPACT_ATOMS: atom_id res chain seq x y z
N MET A 1 103.78 35.00 -27.61
CA MET A 1 102.75 34.00 -27.24
C MET A 1 101.57 34.20 -28.15
N ALA A 2 101.40 33.31 -29.16
CA ALA A 2 100.34 33.43 -30.15
C ALA A 2 99.27 32.37 -29.90
N LYS A 3 97.99 32.79 -29.63
CA LYS A 3 96.84 31.91 -29.36
C LYS A 3 96.11 31.60 -30.69
N LYS A 4 96.25 30.35 -31.15
CA LYS A 4 95.67 29.84 -32.40
C LYS A 4 94.18 29.65 -32.23
N SER A 5 93.36 30.45 -32.95
CA SER A 5 91.87 30.29 -33.07
C SER A 5 91.54 29.12 -33.97
N ARG A 6 90.84 28.11 -33.48
CA ARG A 6 90.27 26.98 -34.26
C ARG A 6 88.87 27.33 -34.73
N SER A 7 88.76 27.66 -36.03
CA SER A 7 87.53 27.81 -36.73
C SER A 7 86.82 26.42 -36.89
N ARG A 8 85.62 26.28 -36.29
CA ARG A 8 84.75 25.14 -36.54
C ARG A 8 83.95 25.32 -37.83
N LYS A 9 84.37 24.64 -38.87
CA LYS A 9 83.56 24.53 -40.12
C LYS A 9 82.33 23.67 -39.85
N THR A 10 81.14 24.26 -39.78
CA THR A 10 79.87 23.55 -39.78
C THR A 10 79.58 23.03 -41.22
N LYS A 11 79.66 21.71 -41.38
CA LYS A 11 79.27 21.04 -42.66
C LYS A 11 77.74 21.19 -42.86
N TYR A 12 77.32 22.04 -43.75
CA TYR A 12 75.97 22.11 -44.29
C TYR A 12 75.73 20.86 -45.11
N LYS A 13 74.94 19.89 -44.58
CA LYS A 13 74.53 18.70 -45.27
C LYS A 13 73.40 19.13 -46.24
N LYS A 14 73.65 19.24 -47.56
CA LYS A 14 72.60 19.49 -48.56
C LYS A 14 71.53 18.44 -48.42
N ARG A 15 70.34 18.81 -47.92
CA ARG A 15 69.13 17.95 -47.91
C ARG A 15 68.72 17.71 -49.35
N ASN A 16 68.52 16.44 -49.73
CA ASN A 16 68.05 16.00 -51.02
C ASN A 16 66.62 16.56 -51.21
N PRO A 17 66.29 17.35 -52.24
CA PRO A 17 64.99 17.98 -52.40
C PRO A 17 63.85 16.99 -52.50
N ALA A 18 64.12 15.78 -53.03
CA ALA A 18 63.13 14.70 -53.08
C ALA A 18 62.76 14.16 -51.68
N ALA A 19 63.71 14.06 -50.77
CA ALA A 19 63.45 13.64 -49.38
C ALA A 19 62.64 14.68 -48.60
N ALA A 20 62.86 15.98 -48.85
CA ALA A 20 62.10 17.05 -48.22
C ALA A 20 60.60 17.09 -48.71
N LEU A 21 60.38 16.76 -49.98
CA LEU A 21 59.03 16.61 -50.53
C LEU A 21 58.31 15.37 -49.94
N LEU A 22 59.02 14.28 -49.78
CA LEU A 22 58.47 13.06 -49.16
C LEU A 22 58.10 13.28 -47.68
N ASP A 23 58.97 13.91 -46.91
CA ASP A 23 58.69 14.28 -45.51
C ASP A 23 57.48 15.23 -45.42
N GLY A 24 57.33 16.18 -46.33
CA GLY A 24 56.18 17.08 -46.42
C GLY A 24 54.87 16.37 -46.74
N LEU A 25 54.93 15.41 -47.67
CA LEU A 25 53.74 14.56 -48.00
C LEU A 25 53.33 13.63 -46.82
N LEU A 26 54.30 13.04 -46.13
CA LEU A 26 54.02 12.20 -44.97
C LEU A 26 53.38 13.00 -43.84
N THR A 27 53.91 14.20 -43.53
CA THR A 27 53.31 15.08 -42.51
C THR A 27 51.89 15.55 -42.88
N LEU A 28 51.65 15.79 -44.14
CA LEU A 28 50.30 16.16 -44.64
C LEU A 28 49.33 14.99 -44.51
N LEU A 29 49.78 13.78 -44.80
CA LEU A 29 48.99 12.52 -44.63
C LEU A 29 48.66 12.27 -43.15
N ASP A 30 49.63 12.45 -42.24
CA ASP A 30 49.41 12.33 -40.82
C ASP A 30 48.36 13.33 -40.30
N HIS A 31 48.41 14.60 -40.72
CA HIS A 31 47.44 15.59 -40.32
C HIS A 31 46.01 15.27 -40.84
N VAL A 32 45.91 14.74 -42.06
CA VAL A 32 44.61 14.28 -42.60
C VAL A 32 44.06 13.08 -41.83
N LEU A 33 44.92 12.11 -41.50
CA LEU A 33 44.53 10.94 -40.70
C LEU A 33 44.11 11.31 -39.28
N GLU A 34 44.88 12.21 -38.64
CA GLU A 34 44.51 12.72 -37.30
C GLU A 34 43.18 13.49 -37.32
N GLY A 35 42.96 14.35 -38.34
CA GLY A 35 41.70 15.05 -38.50
C GLY A 35 40.51 14.13 -38.74
N PHE A 36 40.69 13.10 -39.54
CA PHE A 36 39.66 12.08 -39.77
C PHE A 36 39.36 11.28 -38.52
N ALA A 37 40.37 10.83 -37.76
CA ALA A 37 40.20 10.13 -36.50
C ALA A 37 39.48 10.98 -35.46
N ALA A 38 39.82 12.27 -35.35
CA ALA A 38 39.13 13.22 -34.48
C ALA A 38 37.66 13.40 -34.81
N ALA A 39 37.37 13.52 -36.13
CA ALA A 39 35.98 13.61 -36.63
C ALA A 39 35.15 12.37 -36.30
N VAL A 40 35.72 11.17 -36.50
CA VAL A 40 35.03 9.89 -36.14
C VAL A 40 34.75 9.83 -34.65
N VAL A 41 35.71 10.15 -33.81
CA VAL A 41 35.53 10.18 -32.36
C VAL A 41 34.47 11.20 -31.93
N ALA A 42 34.41 12.36 -32.55
CA ALA A 42 33.40 13.38 -32.28
C ALA A 42 32.00 12.90 -32.63
N VAL A 43 31.82 12.22 -33.79
CA VAL A 43 30.55 11.61 -34.19
C VAL A 43 30.13 10.51 -33.22
N LEU A 44 31.02 9.62 -32.85
CA LEU A 44 30.72 8.54 -31.89
C LEU A 44 30.34 9.08 -30.51
N ARG A 45 31.00 10.13 -30.03
CA ARG A 45 30.63 10.83 -28.78
C ARG A 45 29.25 11.48 -28.91
N GLY A 46 28.92 12.11 -30.04
CA GLY A 46 27.60 12.68 -30.29
C GLY A 46 26.49 11.64 -30.28
N ILE A 47 26.70 10.49 -30.92
CA ILE A 47 25.75 9.36 -30.89
C ILE A 47 25.59 8.85 -29.46
N GLY A 48 26.67 8.65 -28.71
CA GLY A 48 26.63 8.22 -27.31
C GLY A 48 25.87 9.19 -26.40
N TRP A 49 26.03 10.50 -26.60
CA TRP A 49 25.28 11.50 -25.86
C TRP A 49 23.79 11.48 -26.21
N LEU A 50 23.45 11.33 -27.49
CA LEU A 50 22.06 11.27 -27.97
C LEU A 50 21.33 10.03 -27.44
N THR A 51 21.99 8.87 -27.48
CA THR A 51 21.43 7.62 -26.92
C THR A 51 21.21 7.69 -25.42
N ALA A 52 22.15 8.29 -24.68
CA ALA A 52 22.01 8.51 -23.24
C ALA A 52 20.87 9.48 -22.92
N MET A 53 20.65 10.50 -23.70
CA MET A 53 19.54 11.45 -23.55
C MET A 53 18.18 10.78 -23.77
N VAL A 54 18.04 10.00 -24.84
CA VAL A 54 16.82 9.24 -25.15
C VAL A 54 16.51 8.23 -24.05
N LEU A 55 17.52 7.49 -23.59
CA LEU A 55 17.35 6.49 -22.51
C LEU A 55 16.90 7.15 -21.19
N ARG A 56 17.50 8.29 -20.83
CA ARG A 56 17.09 9.07 -19.64
C ARG A 56 15.65 9.57 -19.77
N GLY A 57 15.24 10.04 -20.92
CA GLY A 57 13.87 10.47 -21.21
C GLY A 57 12.87 9.33 -21.08
N LEU A 58 13.20 8.15 -21.62
CA LEU A 58 12.37 6.95 -21.52
C LEU A 58 12.23 6.48 -20.06
N LEU A 59 13.33 6.42 -19.33
CA LEU A 59 13.32 6.08 -17.90
C LEU A 59 12.48 7.06 -17.06
N TRP A 60 12.56 8.35 -17.36
CA TRP A 60 11.74 9.37 -16.72
C TRP A 60 10.25 9.17 -17.01
N LEU A 61 9.91 8.88 -18.28
CA LEU A 61 8.54 8.60 -18.71
C LEU A 61 7.96 7.36 -18.01
N VAL A 62 8.74 6.27 -17.94
CA VAL A 62 8.36 5.04 -17.24
C VAL A 62 8.13 5.30 -15.75
N LYS A 63 9.04 6.02 -15.09
CA LYS A 63 8.87 6.40 -13.67
C LYS A 63 7.61 7.22 -13.45
N ARG A 64 7.31 8.16 -14.34
CA ARG A 64 6.11 9.00 -14.25
C ARG A 64 4.82 8.19 -14.46
N LEU A 65 4.83 7.24 -15.41
CA LEU A 65 3.72 6.32 -15.64
C LEU A 65 3.48 5.40 -14.45
N LEU A 66 4.54 4.81 -13.90
CA LEU A 66 4.46 3.99 -12.69
C LEU A 66 3.94 4.79 -11.47
N TRP A 67 4.35 6.05 -11.34
CA TRP A 67 3.86 6.93 -10.27
C TRP A 67 2.36 7.25 -10.43
N LEU A 68 1.90 7.51 -11.67
CA LEU A 68 0.48 7.74 -11.98
C LEU A 68 -0.38 6.51 -11.69
N LEU A 69 0.14 5.30 -11.95
CA LEU A 69 -0.54 4.03 -11.65
C LEU A 69 -0.50 3.71 -10.14
N ALA A 70 0.57 4.02 -9.44
CA ALA A 70 0.74 3.76 -8.02
C ALA A 70 -0.05 4.73 -7.12
N TRP A 71 -0.31 5.97 -7.60
CA TRP A 71 -1.00 6.99 -6.81
C TRP A 71 -2.44 6.62 -6.39
N PRO A 72 -3.32 6.10 -7.28
CA PRO A 72 -4.64 5.64 -6.89
C PRO A 72 -4.60 4.40 -5.99
N LEU A 73 -3.65 3.48 -6.21
CA LEU A 73 -3.44 2.29 -5.37
C LEU A 73 -3.05 2.68 -3.93
N GLY A 74 -2.18 3.66 -3.75
CA GLY A 74 -1.79 4.20 -2.45
C GLY A 74 -2.94 4.90 -1.72
N ARG A 75 -3.85 5.52 -2.46
CA ARG A 75 -5.05 6.16 -1.92
C ARG A 75 -6.09 5.12 -1.49
N LEU A 76 -6.29 4.09 -2.32
CA LEU A 76 -7.17 2.96 -2.03
C LEU A 76 -6.68 2.17 -0.80
N ARG A 77 -5.37 1.88 -0.72
CA ARG A 77 -4.75 1.21 0.44
C ARG A 77 -4.92 2.03 1.73
N ARG A 78 -4.79 3.37 1.70
CA ARG A 78 -5.03 4.25 2.86
C ARG A 78 -6.49 4.26 3.30
N LEU A 79 -7.44 4.19 2.36
CA LEU A 79 -8.86 4.08 2.68
C LEU A 79 -9.18 2.73 3.34
N MET A 80 -8.62 1.64 2.84
CA MET A 80 -8.80 0.29 3.39
C MET A 80 -8.14 0.14 4.78
N THR A 81 -6.91 0.63 4.96
CA THR A 81 -6.22 0.58 6.27
C THR A 81 -6.86 1.49 7.30
N GLY A 82 -7.36 2.66 6.90
CA GLY A 82 -8.08 3.58 7.80
C GLY A 82 -9.40 3.01 8.32
N ARG A 83 -10.08 2.18 7.50
CA ARG A 83 -11.31 1.47 7.90
C ARG A 83 -11.00 0.38 8.92
N ARG A 84 -10.03 -0.48 8.61
CA ARG A 84 -9.61 -1.57 9.50
C ARG A 84 -9.14 -1.07 10.86
N ASN A 85 -8.37 0.01 10.92
CA ASN A 85 -7.87 0.59 12.15
C ASN A 85 -8.96 1.17 13.06
N ARG A 86 -10.12 1.57 12.51
CA ARG A 86 -11.23 2.10 13.31
C ARG A 86 -11.94 1.00 14.09
N ALA A 87 -12.32 -0.09 13.44
CA ALA A 87 -12.94 -1.24 14.10
C ALA A 87 -11.98 -1.89 15.11
N GLN A 88 -10.69 -2.00 14.79
CA GLN A 88 -9.69 -2.57 15.69
C GLN A 88 -9.51 -1.79 17.02
N ARG A 89 -9.99 -0.55 17.11
CA ARG A 89 -10.02 0.16 18.39
C ARG A 89 -10.97 -0.49 19.39
N CYS A 90 -11.98 -1.21 18.93
CA CYS A 90 -12.89 -1.94 19.79
C CYS A 90 -12.20 -3.09 20.50
N LEU A 91 -11.07 -3.60 20.01
CA LEU A 91 -10.28 -4.66 20.69
C LEU A 91 -9.72 -4.24 22.07
N ARG A 92 -9.81 -2.97 22.42
CA ARG A 92 -9.44 -2.46 23.76
C ARG A 92 -10.59 -2.53 24.75
N LEU A 93 -11.81 -2.77 24.28
CA LEU A 93 -13.00 -2.91 25.11
C LEU A 93 -13.09 -4.33 25.65
N THR A 94 -13.68 -4.50 26.81
CA THR A 94 -14.17 -5.80 27.29
C THR A 94 -15.30 -6.32 26.41
N GLY A 95 -15.74 -7.56 26.57
CA GLY A 95 -16.90 -8.11 25.86
C GLY A 95 -18.14 -7.23 26.06
N PHE A 96 -18.51 -7.00 27.31
CA PHE A 96 -19.66 -6.19 27.69
C PHE A 96 -19.58 -4.73 27.19
N GLU A 97 -18.42 -4.08 27.31
CA GLU A 97 -18.24 -2.71 26.76
C GLU A 97 -18.40 -2.67 25.24
N PHE A 98 -18.00 -3.75 24.57
CA PHE A 98 -18.18 -3.86 23.11
C PHE A 98 -19.66 -4.01 22.74
N GLU A 99 -20.43 -4.80 23.47
CA GLU A 99 -21.87 -4.96 23.27
C GLU A 99 -22.63 -3.64 23.49
N GLU A 100 -22.35 -2.95 24.59
CA GLU A 100 -22.95 -1.62 24.84
C GLU A 100 -22.57 -0.59 23.77
N TYR A 101 -21.29 -0.58 23.37
CA TYR A 101 -20.82 0.27 22.29
C TYR A 101 -21.55 -0.05 20.97
N MET A 102 -21.70 -1.33 20.67
CA MET A 102 -22.45 -1.78 19.48
C MET A 102 -23.91 -1.39 19.53
N ALA A 103 -24.56 -1.52 20.68
CA ALA A 103 -25.95 -1.05 20.86
C ALA A 103 -26.10 0.45 20.53
N GLN A 104 -25.16 1.29 20.95
CA GLN A 104 -25.16 2.73 20.59
C GLN A 104 -24.91 2.95 19.09
N VAL A 105 -23.94 2.23 18.51
CA VAL A 105 -23.66 2.30 17.07
C VAL A 105 -24.89 1.91 16.26
N LEU A 106 -25.62 0.87 16.67
CA LEU A 106 -26.85 0.41 16.01
C LEU A 106 -27.94 1.48 16.05
N ARG A 107 -28.19 2.11 17.22
CA ARG A 107 -29.17 3.21 17.36
C ARG A 107 -28.85 4.35 16.41
N ASP A 108 -27.58 4.77 16.34
CA ASP A 108 -27.13 5.84 15.45
C ASP A 108 -27.21 5.46 13.96
N ASN A 109 -27.26 4.15 13.63
CA ASN A 109 -27.45 3.63 12.28
C ASN A 109 -28.92 3.31 11.95
N GLY A 110 -29.88 3.79 12.75
CA GLY A 110 -31.30 3.72 12.48
C GLY A 110 -31.98 2.41 12.91
N PHE A 111 -31.32 1.60 13.77
CA PHE A 111 -31.98 0.52 14.47
C PHE A 111 -32.81 1.08 15.65
N ARG A 112 -33.95 0.47 15.89
CA ARG A 112 -34.89 0.80 16.97
C ARG A 112 -35.01 -0.38 17.93
N HIS A 113 -35.55 -0.17 19.13
CA HIS A 113 -35.71 -1.19 20.16
C HIS A 113 -34.44 -2.02 20.36
N VAL A 114 -33.31 -1.28 20.50
CA VAL A 114 -31.99 -1.90 20.68
C VAL A 114 -31.82 -2.19 22.17
N GLU A 115 -31.79 -3.46 22.51
CA GLU A 115 -31.67 -3.99 23.86
C GLU A 115 -30.46 -4.90 23.94
N VAL A 116 -29.59 -4.70 24.94
CA VAL A 116 -28.50 -5.63 25.27
C VAL A 116 -29.09 -6.70 26.16
N THR A 117 -28.88 -7.95 25.83
CA THR A 117 -29.37 -9.10 26.61
C THR A 117 -28.57 -9.27 27.91
N VAL A 118 -29.14 -9.96 28.89
CA VAL A 118 -28.46 -10.20 30.15
C VAL A 118 -27.53 -11.42 30.00
N GLU A 119 -26.28 -11.34 30.50
CA GLU A 119 -25.20 -12.33 30.31
C GLU A 119 -25.56 -13.80 30.69
N CYS A 120 -26.60 -14.05 31.48
CA CYS A 120 -27.00 -15.40 31.88
C CYS A 120 -28.20 -15.90 31.06
N GLY A 121 -27.92 -16.82 30.12
CA GLY A 121 -28.97 -17.51 29.37
C GLY A 121 -29.37 -16.81 28.07
N ASP A 122 -28.53 -15.98 27.52
CA ASP A 122 -28.74 -15.20 26.30
C ASP A 122 -28.81 -16.03 25.01
N GLN A 123 -28.64 -17.34 25.10
CA GLN A 123 -28.67 -18.30 24.01
C GLN A 123 -27.81 -17.89 22.80
N GLY A 124 -26.72 -17.16 23.06
CA GLY A 124 -25.81 -16.69 22.00
C GLY A 124 -26.31 -15.47 21.23
N VAL A 125 -27.10 -14.61 21.89
CA VAL A 125 -27.54 -13.31 21.35
C VAL A 125 -27.22 -12.22 22.36
N ASP A 126 -26.38 -11.27 21.98
CA ASP A 126 -25.96 -10.18 22.86
C ASP A 126 -26.82 -8.92 22.68
N ILE A 127 -27.41 -8.73 21.48
CA ILE A 127 -28.26 -7.56 21.19
C ILE A 127 -29.48 -7.97 20.37
N LEU A 128 -30.65 -7.53 20.82
CA LEU A 128 -31.89 -7.55 20.05
C LEU A 128 -32.16 -6.15 19.48
N ALA A 129 -32.61 -6.07 18.21
CA ALA A 129 -32.89 -4.79 17.58
C ALA A 129 -33.92 -4.92 16.45
N VAL A 130 -34.53 -3.80 16.03
CA VAL A 130 -35.46 -3.72 14.91
C VAL A 130 -34.98 -2.72 13.87
N ARG A 131 -35.00 -3.12 12.59
CA ARG A 131 -34.69 -2.20 11.48
C ARG A 131 -35.50 -2.58 10.23
N GLY A 132 -36.14 -1.59 9.61
CA GLY A 132 -36.90 -1.82 8.37
C GLY A 132 -38.05 -2.83 8.51
N GLY A 133 -38.66 -2.95 9.69
CA GLY A 133 -39.71 -3.90 10.00
C GLY A 133 -39.25 -5.33 10.26
N LYS A 134 -37.93 -5.57 10.30
CA LYS A 134 -37.33 -6.86 10.65
C LYS A 134 -36.69 -6.82 12.04
N THR A 135 -36.83 -7.93 12.76
CA THR A 135 -36.15 -8.17 14.04
C THR A 135 -34.79 -8.81 13.83
N TYR A 136 -33.80 -8.36 14.58
CA TYR A 136 -32.40 -8.81 14.50
C TYR A 136 -31.96 -9.44 15.81
N ALA A 137 -31.34 -10.60 15.74
CA ALA A 137 -30.58 -11.22 16.82
C ALA A 137 -29.08 -11.11 16.51
N ILE A 138 -28.35 -10.36 17.32
CA ILE A 138 -26.95 -9.98 17.00
C ILE A 138 -26.02 -10.54 18.05
N GLN A 139 -25.05 -11.36 17.62
CA GLN A 139 -23.96 -11.86 18.43
C GLN A 139 -22.72 -10.97 18.25
N CYS A 140 -22.11 -10.56 19.35
CA CYS A 140 -20.92 -9.72 19.38
C CYS A 140 -19.67 -10.56 19.71
N LYS A 141 -18.64 -10.52 18.85
CA LYS A 141 -17.37 -11.25 19.08
C LYS A 141 -16.20 -10.28 19.01
N ASN A 142 -15.71 -9.85 20.19
CA ASN A 142 -14.59 -8.89 20.29
C ASN A 142 -13.24 -9.62 20.29
N TYR A 143 -12.89 -10.33 19.23
CA TYR A 143 -11.67 -11.12 19.10
C TYR A 143 -10.63 -10.45 18.20
N ALA A 144 -9.34 -10.56 18.59
CA ALA A 144 -8.22 -10.08 17.76
C ALA A 144 -7.97 -10.98 16.54
N GLY A 145 -8.34 -12.25 16.60
CA GLY A 145 -8.26 -13.22 15.51
C GLY A 145 -9.50 -13.27 14.61
N ALA A 146 -9.48 -14.19 13.65
CA ALA A 146 -10.63 -14.45 12.80
C ALA A 146 -11.71 -15.23 13.56
N VAL A 147 -12.97 -14.84 13.40
CA VAL A 147 -14.14 -15.48 14.01
C VAL A 147 -14.57 -16.70 13.18
N GLY A 148 -14.74 -17.82 13.83
CA GLY A 148 -15.08 -19.12 13.20
C GLY A 148 -16.57 -19.46 13.21
N ASN A 149 -16.88 -20.70 12.83
CA ASN A 149 -18.24 -21.24 12.66
C ASN A 149 -19.09 -21.18 13.93
N ALA A 150 -18.48 -21.34 15.10
CA ALA A 150 -19.23 -21.36 16.36
C ALA A 150 -20.09 -20.11 16.55
N ALA A 151 -19.55 -18.92 16.24
CA ALA A 151 -20.31 -17.68 16.34
C ALA A 151 -21.51 -17.62 15.38
N VAL A 152 -21.38 -18.20 14.19
CA VAL A 152 -22.48 -18.27 13.21
C VAL A 152 -23.56 -19.23 13.71
N GLN A 153 -23.17 -20.36 14.27
CA GLN A 153 -24.10 -21.34 14.85
C GLN A 153 -24.86 -20.77 16.07
N GLU A 154 -24.14 -20.06 16.95
CA GLU A 154 -24.72 -19.38 18.11
C GLU A 154 -25.77 -18.33 17.68
N ALA A 155 -25.40 -17.44 16.74
CA ALA A 155 -26.31 -16.41 16.25
C ALA A 155 -27.55 -17.00 15.55
N TYR A 156 -27.38 -18.08 14.78
CA TYR A 156 -28.48 -18.76 14.11
C TYR A 156 -29.45 -19.40 15.12
N ALA A 157 -28.93 -20.17 16.06
CA ALA A 157 -29.71 -20.82 17.10
C ALA A 157 -30.43 -19.80 18.01
N GLY A 158 -29.72 -18.72 18.38
CA GLY A 158 -30.31 -17.65 19.19
C GLY A 158 -31.42 -16.89 18.46
N ALA A 159 -31.27 -16.62 17.16
CA ALA A 159 -32.33 -15.98 16.37
C ALA A 159 -33.60 -16.82 16.32
N GLU A 160 -33.49 -18.14 16.16
CA GLU A 160 -34.60 -19.06 16.22
C GLU A 160 -35.25 -19.05 17.60
N TYR A 161 -34.45 -19.03 18.69
CA TYR A 161 -34.96 -19.00 20.05
C TYR A 161 -35.77 -17.73 20.36
N TYR A 162 -35.31 -16.57 19.90
CA TYR A 162 -35.98 -15.28 20.12
C TYR A 162 -37.05 -14.97 19.05
N GLY A 163 -37.21 -15.81 18.03
CA GLY A 163 -38.11 -15.57 16.91
C GLY A 163 -37.75 -14.35 16.07
N CYS A 164 -36.44 -14.12 15.88
CA CYS A 164 -35.93 -13.00 15.09
C CYS A 164 -35.79 -13.33 13.61
N ASP A 165 -36.06 -12.35 12.73
CA ASP A 165 -36.03 -12.54 11.28
C ASP A 165 -34.60 -12.64 10.74
N VAL A 166 -33.62 -11.98 11.40
CA VAL A 166 -32.26 -11.84 10.87
C VAL A 166 -31.23 -12.13 11.96
N PRO A 167 -30.57 -13.29 11.90
CA PRO A 167 -29.39 -13.55 12.69
C PRO A 167 -28.19 -12.76 12.15
N ALA A 168 -27.37 -12.19 13.03
CA ALA A 168 -26.18 -11.49 12.65
C ALA A 168 -25.01 -11.72 13.62
N VAL A 169 -23.78 -11.71 13.10
CA VAL A 169 -22.57 -11.71 13.93
C VAL A 169 -21.75 -10.47 13.60
N VAL A 170 -21.32 -9.73 14.63
CA VAL A 170 -20.44 -8.58 14.48
C VAL A 170 -19.07 -8.85 15.11
N CYS A 171 -18.00 -8.48 14.38
CA CYS A 171 -16.63 -8.53 14.93
C CYS A 171 -15.79 -7.36 14.41
N PRO A 172 -14.77 -6.90 15.19
CA PRO A 172 -13.86 -5.83 14.76
C PRO A 172 -12.79 -6.30 13.77
N THR A 173 -12.71 -7.60 13.49
CA THR A 173 -11.67 -8.23 12.66
C THR A 173 -12.24 -8.81 11.36
N MET A 174 -12.18 -10.12 11.21
CA MET A 174 -12.64 -10.83 10.02
C MET A 174 -13.25 -12.18 10.39
N PHE A 175 -13.95 -12.78 9.47
CA PHE A 175 -14.46 -14.15 9.58
C PHE A 175 -13.58 -15.14 8.81
N THR A 176 -13.51 -16.38 9.27
CA THR A 176 -12.86 -17.47 8.54
C THR A 176 -13.62 -17.79 7.25
N ALA A 177 -12.98 -18.47 6.30
CA ALA A 177 -13.64 -18.91 5.07
C ALA A 177 -14.82 -19.84 5.37
N SER A 178 -14.64 -20.79 6.29
CA SER A 178 -15.70 -21.71 6.72
C SER A 178 -16.88 -21.01 7.40
N ALA A 179 -16.62 -19.95 8.21
CA ALA A 179 -17.70 -19.16 8.81
C ALA A 179 -18.52 -18.40 7.75
N ARG A 180 -17.87 -17.89 6.70
CA ARG A 180 -18.57 -17.24 5.57
C ARG A 180 -19.45 -18.22 4.78
N GLU A 181 -18.91 -19.40 4.51
CA GLU A 181 -19.66 -20.47 3.82
C GLU A 181 -20.88 -20.92 4.64
N LEU A 182 -20.72 -21.10 5.95
CA LEU A 182 -21.82 -21.44 6.85
C LEU A 182 -22.88 -20.33 6.90
N ALA A 183 -22.44 -19.07 7.02
CA ALA A 183 -23.34 -17.92 7.07
C ALA A 183 -24.15 -17.76 5.78
N GLU A 184 -23.52 -18.00 4.61
CA GLU A 184 -24.20 -17.99 3.32
C GLU A 184 -25.30 -19.07 3.25
N SER A 185 -25.04 -20.26 3.78
CA SER A 185 -26.00 -21.37 3.78
C SER A 185 -27.15 -21.19 4.79
N THR A 186 -26.88 -20.46 5.90
CA THR A 186 -27.87 -20.29 7.00
C THR A 186 -28.57 -18.92 6.98
N GLY A 187 -28.15 -18.00 6.12
CA GLY A 187 -28.70 -16.64 6.05
C GLY A 187 -28.22 -15.72 7.17
N VAL A 188 -27.18 -16.09 7.92
CA VAL A 188 -26.60 -15.25 8.98
C VAL A 188 -25.84 -14.07 8.36
N GLU A 189 -26.16 -12.84 8.74
CA GLU A 189 -25.41 -11.67 8.33
C GLU A 189 -24.07 -11.55 9.06
N LEU A 190 -22.98 -11.38 8.32
CA LEU A 190 -21.65 -11.16 8.88
C LEU A 190 -21.23 -9.68 8.76
N TRP A 191 -20.98 -9.05 9.91
CA TRP A 191 -20.53 -7.67 10.03
C TRP A 191 -19.09 -7.64 10.48
N ASP A 192 -18.16 -7.72 9.54
CA ASP A 192 -16.73 -7.70 9.79
C ASP A 192 -16.20 -6.28 10.08
N GLY A 193 -14.90 -6.18 10.36
CA GLY A 193 -14.25 -4.91 10.70
C GLY A 193 -14.41 -3.82 9.64
N GLU A 194 -14.63 -4.15 8.37
CA GLU A 194 -14.90 -3.17 7.33
C GLU A 194 -16.32 -2.61 7.45
N ARG A 195 -17.33 -3.48 7.58
CA ARG A 195 -18.74 -3.09 7.78
C ARG A 195 -18.91 -2.33 9.10
N LEU A 196 -18.30 -2.83 10.17
CA LEU A 196 -18.28 -2.15 11.47
C LEU A 196 -17.66 -0.76 11.39
N SER A 197 -16.51 -0.61 10.73
CA SER A 197 -15.88 0.71 10.53
C SER A 197 -16.76 1.69 9.76
N HIS A 198 -17.59 1.20 8.84
CA HIS A 198 -18.57 2.02 8.15
C HIS A 198 -19.67 2.50 9.10
N MET A 199 -20.27 1.60 9.89
CA MET A 199 -21.30 1.92 10.89
C MET A 199 -20.79 2.91 11.95
N MET A 200 -19.58 2.69 12.46
CA MET A 200 -18.90 3.62 13.40
C MET A 200 -18.66 5.02 12.80
N ARG A 201 -18.46 5.12 11.49
CA ARG A 201 -18.30 6.41 10.83
C ARG A 201 -19.62 7.19 10.76
N VAL A 202 -20.72 6.50 10.48
CA VAL A 202 -22.08 7.07 10.48
C VAL A 202 -22.45 7.53 11.88
N SER A 203 -22.18 6.70 12.88
CA SER A 203 -22.41 7.02 14.29
C SER A 203 -21.57 8.21 14.80
N GLY A 204 -20.35 8.41 14.27
CA GLY A 204 -19.40 9.41 14.78
C GLY A 204 -18.79 9.07 16.14
N ARG A 205 -19.26 8.04 16.82
CA ARG A 205 -18.78 7.63 18.16
C ARG A 205 -17.40 6.99 18.08
N ARG A 206 -16.65 7.16 19.19
CA ARG A 206 -15.36 6.47 19.39
C ARG A 206 -15.51 5.47 20.52
N PRO A 207 -14.96 4.25 20.37
CA PRO A 207 -14.92 3.30 21.47
C PRO A 207 -14.08 3.88 22.61
N HIS A 208 -14.61 3.86 23.80
CA HIS A 208 -13.96 4.32 25.03
C HIS A 208 -13.98 3.20 26.05
N HIS A 209 -12.82 2.80 26.51
CA HIS A 209 -12.66 1.86 27.61
C HIS A 209 -12.65 2.64 28.92
N ASP A 210 -13.52 2.27 29.86
CA ASP A 210 -13.51 2.80 31.23
C ASP A 210 -12.80 1.82 32.17
N PRO A 211 -11.55 2.11 32.58
CA PRO A 211 -10.79 1.20 33.43
C PRO A 211 -11.39 1.01 34.85
N ARG A 212 -12.28 1.90 35.31
CA ARG A 212 -12.89 1.82 36.64
C ARG A 212 -14.03 0.82 36.71
N ARG A 213 -14.59 0.43 35.58
CA ARG A 213 -15.73 -0.47 35.53
C ARG A 213 -15.39 -1.94 35.77
N ASN A 214 -14.09 -2.30 35.65
CA ASN A 214 -13.62 -3.66 35.91
C ASN A 214 -13.50 -4.00 37.42
N ASP A 215 -13.61 -2.99 38.27
CA ASP A 215 -13.44 -3.14 39.72
C ASP A 215 -14.76 -3.40 40.46
N GLU A 216 -15.91 -3.42 39.72
CA GLU A 216 -17.27 -3.58 40.29
C GLU A 216 -17.92 -4.96 39.99
N LEU A 217 -17.19 -5.87 39.32
CA LEU A 217 -17.60 -7.24 38.99
C LEU A 217 -16.76 -8.24 39.77
#